data_64bdd20f0b3a35f4ee567d92efca4b8e
#
_entry.id   64bdd20f0b3a35f4ee567d92efca4b8e
#
_cell.length_a   1.000
_cell.length_b   1.000
_cell.length_c   1.000
_cell.angle_alpha   90.00
_cell.angle_beta   90.00
_cell.angle_gamma   90.00
#
_symmetry.space_group_name_H-M   'P 1'
#
loop_
_entity.id
_entity.type
_entity.pdbx_description
1 polymer ?
#
loop_
_entity_poly.entity_id
_entity_poly.type
_entity_poly.pdbx_seq_one_letter_code
_entity_poly.pdbx_strand_id
1 'polypeptide(L)'
;KGPQNYLKLDAFYHSLQENDENRLFRRFKMQVLVWLTETETGDLDEIGQLYRYQHFLADLRHDGNLSSQSLFVTEDFWKRSQERAETCKLLVTNHAYLVTRLEDNPEFVSDRLLIIDEVQKILLALENLLQETYDIQSIIDLIDKALVGEENRVQQRILESIRFECLYLIEQFQSGKSRKNILDSLDNLHQYFSELEVEGFDELVRYFTAEGDYWLEVTETSQKKIQISSTKSGRTLLSSLLPESCQVLGVSATLEISQRVSLADLLGYPEAKFVKIESRGKQEQEVVMVKDFPLVTETSLEVYAREVAALLVEIQAFQQPILVLFTAKDMLLAVSDLLTVNHLAQYKNGDVHQLKKRFEKGEQQILLGAASFWEGVDFSSHPFVIQVVPRLPFQNPQEPLTKKINQELNQEGKNAFYDYQLPMAIIRLKQALGRSMRREYQRSLTLILDRRIVGKRYGKQIVASLAEEATVKTISRSEVDEAIDRFFNEL
;
A
#
# COMPACT_ATOMS: atom_id res chain seq x y z
N LYS A 1 9.37 13.53 5.47
CA LYS A 1 8.36 12.73 6.19
C LYS A 1 7.04 13.51 6.26
N GLY A 2 5.88 12.84 6.30
CA GLY A 2 4.58 13.48 6.48
C GLY A 2 4.39 14.06 7.89
N PRO A 3 3.37 14.94 8.10
CA PRO A 3 3.17 15.65 9.37
C PRO A 3 3.04 14.70 10.56
N GLN A 4 2.35 13.59 10.42
CA GLN A 4 2.13 12.60 11.50
C GLN A 4 3.43 11.97 12.07
N ASN A 5 4.59 12.20 11.46
CA ASN A 5 5.87 11.78 12.01
C ASN A 5 6.46 12.79 12.99
N TYR A 6 5.85 13.95 13.16
CA TYR A 6 6.33 15.03 14.01
C TYR A 6 5.42 15.24 15.22
N LEU A 7 6.00 15.72 16.32
CA LEU A 7 5.28 16.10 17.51
C LEU A 7 4.56 17.45 17.28
N LYS A 8 3.26 17.53 17.57
CA LYS A 8 2.51 18.79 17.63
C LYS A 8 2.75 19.45 18.99
N LEU A 9 3.57 20.49 19.01
CA LEU A 9 4.03 21.12 20.25
C LEU A 9 2.87 21.69 21.08
N ASP A 10 1.86 22.32 20.44
CA ASP A 10 0.67 22.83 21.14
C ASP A 10 -0.11 21.70 21.84
N ALA A 11 -0.37 20.60 21.13
CA ALA A 11 -1.08 19.46 21.68
C ALA A 11 -0.32 18.87 22.88
N PHE A 12 1.00 18.74 22.74
CA PHE A 12 1.85 18.26 23.83
C PHE A 12 1.85 19.23 25.02
N TYR A 13 1.97 20.53 24.78
CA TYR A 13 1.90 21.56 25.83
C TYR A 13 0.59 21.51 26.59
N HIS A 14 -0.55 21.43 25.90
CA HIS A 14 -1.85 21.27 26.53
C HIS A 14 -1.92 20.00 27.37
N SER A 15 -1.42 18.89 26.85
CA SER A 15 -1.39 17.63 27.60
C SER A 15 -0.59 17.72 28.92
N LEU A 16 0.41 18.59 29.00
CA LEU A 16 1.19 18.80 30.24
C LEU A 16 0.38 19.51 31.32
N GLN A 17 -0.64 20.29 30.95
CA GLN A 17 -1.49 21.03 31.89
C GLN A 17 -2.61 20.15 32.47
N GLU A 18 -2.89 19.01 31.85
CA GLU A 18 -3.91 18.08 32.31
C GLU A 18 -3.39 17.23 33.47
N ASN A 19 -4.21 17.11 34.53
CA ASN A 19 -3.95 16.24 35.67
C ASN A 19 -4.19 14.79 35.26
N ASP A 20 -3.12 14.08 34.94
CA ASP A 20 -3.18 12.75 34.40
C ASP A 20 -2.92 11.70 35.49
N GLU A 21 -3.90 10.84 35.75
CA GLU A 21 -3.76 9.71 36.69
C GLU A 21 -2.98 8.53 36.10
N ASN A 22 -2.85 8.50 34.76
CA ASN A 22 -2.20 7.38 34.06
C ASN A 22 -0.67 7.45 34.22
N ARG A 23 -0.12 6.56 35.04
CA ARG A 23 1.33 6.48 35.30
C ARG A 23 2.17 6.26 34.02
N LEU A 24 1.65 5.51 33.05
CA LEU A 24 2.34 5.23 31.79
C LEU A 24 2.42 6.50 30.93
N PHE A 25 1.35 7.28 30.88
CA PHE A 25 1.31 8.53 30.14
C PHE A 25 2.24 9.58 30.77
N ARG A 26 2.24 9.72 32.11
CA ARG A 26 3.20 10.59 32.82
C ARG A 26 4.65 10.23 32.49
N ARG A 27 4.97 8.93 32.45
CA ARG A 27 6.31 8.47 32.07
C ARG A 27 6.64 8.83 30.62
N PHE A 28 5.67 8.69 29.72
CA PHE A 28 5.83 9.09 28.32
C PHE A 28 6.07 10.60 28.19
N LYS A 29 5.26 11.45 28.87
CA LYS A 29 5.46 12.92 28.91
C LYS A 29 6.89 13.29 29.36
N MET A 30 7.39 12.64 30.39
CA MET A 30 8.77 12.87 30.88
C MET A 30 9.82 12.45 29.82
N GLN A 31 9.61 11.34 29.13
CA GLN A 31 10.49 10.89 28.06
C GLN A 31 10.50 11.88 26.88
N VAL A 32 9.31 12.41 26.49
CA VAL A 32 9.20 13.42 25.45
C VAL A 32 9.88 14.72 25.86
N LEU A 33 9.73 15.17 27.13
CA LEU A 33 10.42 16.37 27.64
C LEU A 33 11.93 16.25 27.56
N VAL A 34 12.49 15.09 27.95
CA VAL A 34 13.94 14.85 27.84
C VAL A 34 14.35 14.85 26.36
N TRP A 35 13.62 14.12 25.51
CA TRP A 35 13.91 14.07 24.08
C TRP A 35 13.83 15.45 23.40
N LEU A 36 12.91 16.33 23.81
CA LEU A 36 12.80 17.70 23.30
C LEU A 36 14.04 18.56 23.61
N THR A 37 14.85 18.19 24.62
CA THR A 37 16.12 18.89 24.89
C THR A 37 17.26 18.43 23.99
N GLU A 38 17.08 17.32 23.26
CA GLU A 38 18.15 16.70 22.46
C GLU A 38 17.82 16.69 20.96
N THR A 39 16.51 16.70 20.61
CA THR A 39 16.10 16.60 19.20
C THR A 39 16.30 17.90 18.43
N GLU A 40 16.86 17.77 17.23
CA GLU A 40 16.90 18.87 16.24
C GLU A 40 15.80 18.76 15.21
N THR A 41 15.24 17.56 15.02
CA THR A 41 14.31 17.26 13.93
C THR A 41 12.86 17.22 14.39
N GLY A 42 12.60 16.88 15.65
CA GLY A 42 11.25 16.64 16.18
C GLY A 42 10.58 15.36 15.64
N ASP A 43 11.37 14.47 15.04
CA ASP A 43 10.90 13.22 14.48
C ASP A 43 10.60 12.19 15.59
N LEU A 44 9.32 11.80 15.68
CA LEU A 44 8.87 10.86 16.71
C LEU A 44 9.57 9.50 16.66
N ASP A 45 10.11 9.09 15.50
CA ASP A 45 10.87 7.83 15.38
C ASP A 45 12.19 7.85 16.20
N GLU A 46 12.67 9.02 16.59
CA GLU A 46 13.84 9.16 17.49
C GLU A 46 13.53 8.72 18.92
N ILE A 47 12.24 8.68 19.30
CA ILE A 47 11.84 8.29 20.65
C ILE A 47 11.88 6.77 20.78
N GLY A 48 12.78 6.26 21.62
CA GLY A 48 12.91 4.83 21.87
C GLY A 48 11.62 4.20 22.40
N GLN A 49 11.30 2.99 21.92
CA GLN A 49 10.14 2.19 22.36
C GLN A 49 8.77 2.87 22.15
N LEU A 50 8.64 3.71 21.13
CA LEU A 50 7.42 4.45 20.79
C LEU A 50 6.16 3.55 20.68
N TYR A 51 6.32 2.29 20.26
CA TYR A 51 5.24 1.32 20.15
C TYR A 51 4.45 1.08 21.45
N ARG A 52 5.07 1.33 22.61
CA ARG A 52 4.41 1.22 23.93
C ARG A 52 3.42 2.34 24.21
N TYR A 53 3.52 3.44 23.47
CA TYR A 53 2.83 4.69 23.75
C TYR A 53 1.87 5.09 22.61
N GLN A 54 1.58 4.17 21.68
CA GLN A 54 0.77 4.48 20.48
C GLN A 54 -0.60 5.08 20.80
N HIS A 55 -1.22 4.67 21.92
CA HIS A 55 -2.50 5.23 22.35
C HIS A 55 -2.43 6.71 22.73
N PHE A 56 -1.27 7.19 23.19
CA PHE A 56 -1.07 8.59 23.57
C PHE A 56 -0.58 9.44 22.41
N LEU A 57 -0.05 8.80 21.38
CA LEU A 57 0.53 9.50 20.23
C LEU A 57 -0.50 10.01 19.25
N ALA A 58 -1.67 9.40 19.17
CA ALA A 58 -2.70 9.78 18.21
C ALA A 58 -3.06 11.28 18.33
N ASP A 59 -3.18 11.77 19.56
CA ASP A 59 -3.54 13.16 19.84
C ASP A 59 -2.35 14.12 19.85
N LEU A 60 -1.11 13.60 19.86
CA LEU A 60 0.10 14.39 19.93
C LEU A 60 0.84 14.48 18.58
N ARG A 61 0.43 13.73 17.58
CA ARG A 61 0.98 13.80 16.22
C ARG A 61 0.53 15.07 15.53
N HIS A 62 1.43 15.63 14.72
CA HIS A 62 1.11 16.80 13.91
C HIS A 62 0.08 16.43 12.83
N ASP A 63 -0.96 17.22 12.70
CA ASP A 63 -2.06 17.01 11.75
C ASP A 63 -1.87 17.72 10.39
N GLY A 64 -0.75 18.44 10.23
CA GLY A 64 -0.47 19.25 9.04
C GLY A 64 -0.97 20.69 9.16
N ASN A 65 -1.78 21.00 10.21
CA ASN A 65 -2.34 22.33 10.41
C ASN A 65 -1.62 23.04 11.56
N LEU A 66 -1.19 24.26 11.32
CA LEU A 66 -0.61 25.13 12.33
C LEU A 66 -1.55 26.32 12.55
N SER A 67 -2.10 26.42 13.76
CA SER A 67 -2.91 27.57 14.13
C SER A 67 -2.05 28.85 14.14
N SER A 68 -2.55 29.94 13.57
CA SER A 68 -1.90 31.25 13.66
C SER A 68 -1.79 31.78 15.10
N GLN A 69 -2.57 31.19 16.01
CA GLN A 69 -2.54 31.47 17.45
C GLN A 69 -1.64 30.55 18.26
N SER A 70 -0.94 29.60 17.62
CA SER A 70 -0.01 28.71 18.30
C SER A 70 1.13 29.50 18.97
N LEU A 71 1.47 29.12 20.19
CA LEU A 71 2.64 29.65 20.89
C LEU A 71 3.97 29.19 20.27
N PHE A 72 3.94 28.16 19.43
CA PHE A 72 5.10 27.46 18.89
C PHE A 72 5.23 27.58 17.37
N VAL A 73 4.67 28.63 16.73
CA VAL A 73 4.68 28.83 15.27
C VAL A 73 6.08 28.79 14.67
N THR A 74 7.07 29.30 15.40
CA THR A 74 8.49 29.36 14.97
C THR A 74 9.26 28.11 15.32
N GLU A 75 8.87 27.42 16.38
CA GLU A 75 9.52 26.21 16.90
C GLU A 75 8.94 24.92 16.32
N ASP A 76 7.82 25.02 15.59
CA ASP A 76 7.15 23.86 15.03
C ASP A 76 8.06 23.05 14.11
N PHE A 77 8.26 21.78 14.46
CA PHE A 77 9.21 20.91 13.81
C PHE A 77 8.81 20.56 12.38
N TRP A 78 7.51 20.34 12.14
CA TRP A 78 7.04 20.01 10.81
C TRP A 78 7.19 21.21 9.86
N LYS A 79 6.80 22.40 10.28
CA LYS A 79 6.99 23.65 9.52
C LYS A 79 8.46 23.88 9.18
N ARG A 80 9.35 23.78 10.17
CA ARG A 80 10.79 23.89 9.96
C ARG A 80 11.33 22.84 8.99
N SER A 81 10.78 21.63 9.02
CA SER A 81 11.11 20.56 8.06
C SER A 81 10.70 20.92 6.63
N GLN A 82 9.52 21.56 6.43
CA GLN A 82 9.08 22.04 5.13
C GLN A 82 9.98 23.17 4.60
N GLU A 83 10.27 24.17 5.43
CA GLU A 83 11.16 25.29 5.06
C GLU A 83 12.58 24.78 4.70
N ARG A 84 13.09 23.78 5.42
CA ARG A 84 14.36 23.12 5.05
C ARG A 84 14.27 22.39 3.71
N ALA A 85 13.17 21.71 3.44
CA ALA A 85 12.97 20.98 2.18
C ALA A 85 12.98 21.91 0.95
N GLU A 86 12.45 23.12 1.11
CA GLU A 86 12.46 24.14 0.04
C GLU A 86 13.86 24.69 -0.26
N THR A 87 14.70 24.85 0.75
CA THR A 87 16.01 25.50 0.64
C THR A 87 17.19 24.53 0.49
N CYS A 88 17.01 23.24 0.75
CA CYS A 88 18.10 22.27 0.71
C CYS A 88 18.57 21.97 -0.74
N LYS A 89 19.86 21.70 -0.90
CA LYS A 89 20.45 21.28 -2.20
C LYS A 89 20.14 19.82 -2.54
N LEU A 90 20.02 18.97 -1.53
CA LEU A 90 19.69 17.55 -1.65
C LEU A 90 18.50 17.25 -0.75
N LEU A 91 17.43 16.73 -1.35
CA LEU A 91 16.25 16.28 -0.63
C LEU A 91 16.02 14.80 -0.92
N VAL A 92 15.84 14.01 0.14
CA VAL A 92 15.46 12.60 0.04
C VAL A 92 14.05 12.43 0.62
N THR A 93 13.17 11.85 -0.17
CA THR A 93 11.77 11.64 0.23
C THR A 93 11.23 10.29 -0.26
N ASN A 94 10.07 9.87 0.22
CA ASN A 94 9.38 8.70 -0.32
C ASN A 94 8.45 9.09 -1.48
N HIS A 95 8.03 8.10 -2.28
CA HIS A 95 7.20 8.30 -3.47
C HIS A 95 5.85 8.95 -3.15
N ALA A 96 5.17 8.50 -2.10
CA ALA A 96 3.86 9.02 -1.72
C ALA A 96 3.95 10.52 -1.36
N TYR A 97 4.91 10.89 -0.52
CA TYR A 97 5.13 12.31 -0.17
C TYR A 97 5.48 13.16 -1.40
N LEU A 98 6.36 12.64 -2.28
CA LEU A 98 6.71 13.35 -3.52
C LEU A 98 5.46 13.64 -4.35
N VAL A 99 4.64 12.62 -4.60
CA VAL A 99 3.45 12.74 -5.46
C VAL A 99 2.42 13.69 -4.84
N THR A 100 2.12 13.56 -3.54
CA THR A 100 1.22 14.49 -2.83
C THR A 100 1.76 15.92 -2.88
N ARG A 101 3.06 16.11 -2.67
CA ARG A 101 3.66 17.45 -2.70
C ARG A 101 3.64 18.08 -4.09
N LEU A 102 3.80 17.28 -5.14
CA LEU A 102 3.69 17.73 -6.53
C LEU A 102 2.24 18.12 -6.91
N GLU A 103 1.24 17.44 -6.35
CA GLU A 103 -0.17 17.82 -6.53
C GLU A 103 -0.43 19.20 -5.93
N ASP A 104 0.09 19.48 -4.72
CA ASP A 104 -0.09 20.76 -4.03
C ASP A 104 0.75 21.90 -4.63
N ASN A 105 2.00 21.61 -5.00
CA ASN A 105 2.99 22.60 -5.47
C ASN A 105 3.98 21.97 -6.46
N PRO A 106 3.66 21.93 -7.75
CA PRO A 106 4.57 21.41 -8.79
C PRO A 106 5.93 22.08 -8.83
N GLU A 107 5.99 23.40 -8.54
CA GLU A 107 7.21 24.20 -8.57
C GLU A 107 8.27 23.78 -7.53
N PHE A 108 7.87 22.96 -6.56
CA PHE A 108 8.75 22.38 -5.55
C PHE A 108 9.99 21.66 -6.12
N VAL A 109 9.89 21.12 -7.34
CA VAL A 109 10.99 20.44 -8.04
C VAL A 109 11.53 21.21 -9.25
N SER A 110 11.11 22.46 -9.46
CA SER A 110 11.61 23.30 -10.54
C SER A 110 13.12 23.46 -10.45
N ASP A 111 13.78 23.40 -11.61
CA ASP A 111 15.25 23.51 -11.74
C ASP A 111 16.05 22.45 -10.96
N ARG A 112 15.41 21.33 -10.59
CA ARG A 112 16.05 20.20 -9.90
C ARG A 112 16.18 18.98 -10.80
N LEU A 113 17.17 18.14 -10.52
CA LEU A 113 17.25 16.79 -11.02
C LEU A 113 16.47 15.87 -10.05
N LEU A 114 15.40 15.29 -10.53
CA LEU A 114 14.60 14.32 -9.78
C LEU A 114 15.10 12.90 -10.10
N ILE A 115 15.71 12.25 -9.11
CA ILE A 115 16.12 10.85 -9.22
C ILE A 115 15.10 9.99 -8.49
N ILE A 116 14.41 9.11 -9.21
CA ILE A 116 13.37 8.24 -8.67
C ILE A 116 13.90 6.80 -8.67
N ASP A 117 14.28 6.32 -7.50
CA ASP A 117 14.65 4.92 -7.30
C ASP A 117 13.38 4.05 -7.24
N GLU A 118 13.44 2.85 -7.79
CA GLU A 118 12.26 1.96 -7.91
C GLU A 118 11.06 2.72 -8.54
N VAL A 119 11.30 3.37 -9.67
CA VAL A 119 10.35 4.32 -10.28
C VAL A 119 8.96 3.72 -10.57
N GLN A 120 8.83 2.41 -10.70
CA GLN A 120 7.52 1.73 -10.83
C GLN A 120 6.62 1.92 -9.60
N LYS A 121 7.18 2.21 -8.41
CA LYS A 121 6.39 2.48 -7.20
C LYS A 121 5.64 3.81 -7.25
N ILE A 122 6.08 4.72 -8.11
CA ILE A 122 5.34 5.97 -8.37
C ILE A 122 3.95 5.69 -8.92
N LEU A 123 3.78 4.64 -9.73
CA LEU A 123 2.44 4.28 -10.26
C LEU A 123 1.44 4.04 -9.15
N LEU A 124 1.85 3.31 -8.10
CA LEU A 124 0.98 3.09 -6.94
C LEU A 124 0.70 4.38 -6.18
N ALA A 125 1.69 5.25 -6.03
CA ALA A 125 1.50 6.55 -5.39
C ALA A 125 0.53 7.44 -6.20
N LEU A 126 0.62 7.42 -7.53
CA LEU A 126 -0.32 8.12 -8.42
C LEU A 126 -1.73 7.53 -8.36
N GLU A 127 -1.86 6.18 -8.29
CA GLU A 127 -3.16 5.53 -8.08
C GLU A 127 -3.82 6.01 -6.76
N ASN A 128 -3.02 6.15 -5.69
CA ASN A 128 -3.52 6.61 -4.40
C ASN A 128 -4.03 8.07 -4.42
N LEU A 129 -3.55 8.92 -5.35
CA LEU A 129 -4.13 10.26 -5.53
C LEU A 129 -5.57 10.24 -6.04
N LEU A 130 -5.97 9.16 -6.71
CA LEU A 130 -7.35 8.99 -7.20
C LEU A 130 -8.33 8.65 -6.07
N GLN A 131 -7.83 8.30 -4.90
CA GLN A 131 -8.64 7.92 -3.75
C GLN A 131 -8.53 8.97 -2.66
N GLU A 132 -9.66 9.42 -2.16
CA GLU A 132 -9.76 10.25 -0.95
C GLU A 132 -10.56 9.50 0.11
N THR A 133 -10.11 9.60 1.38
CA THR A 133 -10.63 8.73 2.43
C THR A 133 -10.78 9.50 3.74
N TYR A 134 -11.94 9.39 4.37
CA TYR A 134 -12.23 9.97 5.70
C TYR A 134 -12.63 8.88 6.70
N ASP A 135 -12.07 8.96 7.90
CA ASP A 135 -12.49 8.12 9.03
C ASP A 135 -13.84 8.63 9.56
N ILE A 136 -14.85 7.76 9.60
CA ILE A 136 -16.21 8.13 10.04
C ILE A 136 -16.18 8.64 11.48
N GLN A 137 -15.38 8.06 12.37
CA GLN A 137 -15.30 8.53 13.75
C GLN A 137 -14.72 9.93 13.84
N SER A 138 -13.73 10.26 13.01
CA SER A 138 -13.17 11.63 12.95
C SER A 138 -14.20 12.66 12.48
N ILE A 139 -15.09 12.27 11.54
CA ILE A 139 -16.22 13.12 11.13
C ILE A 139 -17.18 13.37 12.31
N ILE A 140 -17.53 12.30 13.04
CA ILE A 140 -18.42 12.40 14.22
C ILE A 140 -17.79 13.32 15.28
N ASP A 141 -16.52 13.14 15.59
CA ASP A 141 -15.79 13.92 16.59
C ASP A 141 -15.73 15.42 16.21
N LEU A 142 -15.58 15.73 14.91
CA LEU A 142 -15.63 17.11 14.41
C LEU A 142 -17.03 17.70 14.57
N ILE A 143 -18.09 16.95 14.25
CA ILE A 143 -19.48 17.36 14.41
C ILE A 143 -19.82 17.60 15.87
N ASP A 144 -19.42 16.71 16.79
CA ASP A 144 -19.67 16.84 18.21
C ASP A 144 -19.02 18.13 18.79
N LYS A 145 -17.84 18.50 18.29
CA LYS A 145 -17.19 19.78 18.64
C LYS A 145 -17.97 20.99 18.10
N ALA A 146 -18.42 20.95 16.86
CA ALA A 146 -19.15 22.04 16.22
C ALA A 146 -20.51 22.26 16.86
N LEU A 147 -21.23 21.22 17.25
CA LEU A 147 -22.55 21.33 17.92
C LEU A 147 -22.49 22.07 19.22
N VAL A 148 -21.36 22.13 19.93
CA VAL A 148 -21.21 22.89 21.20
C VAL A 148 -21.22 24.40 20.95
N GLY A 149 -20.75 24.89 19.79
CA GLY A 149 -20.59 26.30 19.47
C GLY A 149 -21.60 26.85 18.45
N GLU A 150 -22.37 25.98 17.79
CA GLU A 150 -23.28 26.42 16.72
C GLU A 150 -24.57 26.98 17.27
N GLU A 151 -24.89 28.23 16.92
CA GLU A 151 -26.08 28.94 17.36
C GLU A 151 -27.24 28.83 16.37
N ASN A 152 -26.95 28.55 15.09
CA ASN A 152 -27.97 28.44 14.06
C ASN A 152 -28.70 27.09 14.14
N ARG A 153 -29.95 27.12 14.53
CA ARG A 153 -30.78 25.91 14.69
C ARG A 153 -30.95 25.09 13.43
N VAL A 154 -30.84 25.67 12.24
CA VAL A 154 -30.91 24.92 10.98
C VAL A 154 -29.62 24.13 10.78
N GLN A 155 -28.48 24.77 10.99
CA GLN A 155 -27.16 24.12 10.88
C GLN A 155 -26.99 23.08 11.98
N GLN A 156 -27.46 23.30 13.21
CA GLN A 156 -27.48 22.26 14.25
C GLN A 156 -28.22 20.99 13.79
N ARG A 157 -29.39 21.11 13.18
CA ARG A 157 -30.16 19.97 12.67
C ARG A 157 -29.43 19.22 11.54
N ILE A 158 -28.79 19.96 10.65
CA ILE A 158 -28.00 19.36 9.57
C ILE A 158 -26.84 18.58 10.17
N LEU A 159 -26.08 19.14 11.10
CA LEU A 159 -24.99 18.45 11.81
C LEU A 159 -25.50 17.20 12.55
N GLU A 160 -26.63 17.26 13.25
CA GLU A 160 -27.25 16.11 13.90
C GLU A 160 -27.66 15.04 12.91
N SER A 161 -28.14 15.40 11.70
CA SER A 161 -28.51 14.47 10.64
C SER A 161 -27.27 13.78 10.06
N ILE A 162 -26.20 14.51 9.80
CA ILE A 162 -24.91 13.94 9.35
C ILE A 162 -24.37 12.96 10.40
N ARG A 163 -24.38 13.37 11.68
CA ARG A 163 -23.96 12.52 12.79
C ARG A 163 -24.76 11.21 12.86
N PHE A 164 -26.06 11.29 12.71
CA PHE A 164 -26.95 10.13 12.69
C PHE A 164 -26.62 9.18 11.54
N GLU A 165 -26.44 9.70 10.32
CA GLU A 165 -26.08 8.88 9.17
C GLU A 165 -24.70 8.21 9.34
N CYS A 166 -23.71 8.93 9.89
CA CYS A 166 -22.40 8.35 10.20
C CYS A 166 -22.49 7.18 11.20
N LEU A 167 -23.25 7.33 12.27
CA LEU A 167 -23.49 6.26 13.25
C LEU A 167 -24.25 5.09 12.63
N TYR A 168 -25.25 5.37 11.80
CA TYR A 168 -26.03 4.37 11.10
C TYR A 168 -25.16 3.57 10.10
N LEU A 169 -24.27 4.23 9.36
CA LEU A 169 -23.30 3.56 8.46
C LEU A 169 -22.39 2.60 9.23
N ILE A 170 -21.88 3.00 10.39
CA ILE A 170 -21.06 2.10 11.24
C ILE A 170 -21.85 0.85 11.61
N GLU A 171 -23.11 1.01 12.06
CA GLU A 171 -23.97 -0.10 12.47
C GLU A 171 -24.29 -1.03 11.27
N GLN A 172 -24.68 -0.47 10.12
CA GLN A 172 -25.01 -1.25 8.92
C GLN A 172 -23.81 -2.04 8.41
N PHE A 173 -22.64 -1.42 8.40
CA PHE A 173 -21.40 -2.06 7.94
C PHE A 173 -20.97 -3.19 8.88
N GLN A 174 -20.98 -2.96 10.19
CA GLN A 174 -20.62 -3.99 11.21
C GLN A 174 -21.59 -5.17 11.24
N SER A 175 -22.87 -4.92 11.00
CA SER A 175 -23.91 -5.97 11.00
C SER A 175 -23.98 -6.74 9.68
N GLY A 176 -23.17 -6.40 8.67
CA GLY A 176 -23.17 -7.05 7.35
C GLY A 176 -24.49 -6.90 6.58
N LYS A 177 -25.29 -5.86 6.90
CA LYS A 177 -26.58 -5.61 6.27
C LYS A 177 -26.45 -5.06 4.85
N SER A 178 -27.58 -4.94 4.19
CA SER A 178 -27.76 -4.66 2.77
C SER A 178 -26.90 -3.50 2.24
N ARG A 179 -26.16 -3.75 1.15
CA ARG A 179 -25.43 -2.73 0.37
C ARG A 179 -26.33 -1.53 -0.04
N LYS A 180 -27.63 -1.75 -0.23
CA LYS A 180 -28.57 -0.70 -0.56
C LYS A 180 -28.68 0.34 0.54
N ASN A 181 -28.81 -0.09 1.80
CA ASN A 181 -28.90 0.84 2.94
C ASN A 181 -27.66 1.71 3.10
N ILE A 182 -26.48 1.16 2.78
CA ILE A 182 -25.22 1.91 2.80
C ILE A 182 -25.21 2.99 1.71
N LEU A 183 -25.68 2.68 0.50
CA LEU A 183 -25.77 3.64 -0.59
C LEU A 183 -26.76 4.74 -0.28
N ASP A 184 -27.96 4.38 0.21
CA ASP A 184 -28.99 5.37 0.62
C ASP A 184 -28.44 6.35 1.68
N SER A 185 -27.64 5.88 2.65
CA SER A 185 -27.01 6.74 3.65
C SER A 185 -25.90 7.62 3.08
N LEU A 186 -25.12 7.12 2.12
CA LEU A 186 -24.09 7.93 1.44
C LEU A 186 -24.76 9.06 0.60
N ASP A 187 -25.89 8.77 -0.06
CA ASP A 187 -26.68 9.77 -0.78
C ASP A 187 -27.26 10.83 0.19
N ASN A 188 -27.73 10.42 1.37
CA ASN A 188 -28.19 11.35 2.41
C ASN A 188 -27.04 12.25 2.91
N LEU A 189 -25.84 11.69 3.13
CA LEU A 189 -24.66 12.48 3.50
C LEU A 189 -24.32 13.52 2.44
N HIS A 190 -24.36 13.15 1.14
CA HIS A 190 -24.16 14.08 0.04
C HIS A 190 -25.15 15.26 0.12
N GLN A 191 -26.45 14.98 0.34
CA GLN A 191 -27.46 16.03 0.47
C GLN A 191 -27.20 16.93 1.68
N TYR A 192 -26.97 16.36 2.87
CA TYR A 192 -26.76 17.15 4.09
C TYR A 192 -25.49 18.00 4.02
N PHE A 193 -24.39 17.48 3.49
CA PHE A 193 -23.18 18.28 3.30
C PHE A 193 -23.34 19.38 2.26
N SER A 194 -24.22 19.20 1.24
CA SER A 194 -24.53 20.28 0.29
C SER A 194 -25.29 21.46 0.89
N GLU A 195 -25.96 21.25 2.03
CA GLU A 195 -26.74 22.27 2.77
C GLU A 195 -25.98 22.80 4.00
N LEU A 196 -24.77 22.28 4.27
CA LEU A 196 -23.98 22.65 5.44
C LEU A 196 -23.18 23.93 5.21
N GLU A 197 -23.40 24.95 6.05
CA GLU A 197 -22.70 26.24 6.01
C GLU A 197 -22.03 26.55 7.38
N VAL A 198 -21.22 25.61 7.87
CA VAL A 198 -20.51 25.72 9.15
C VAL A 198 -19.01 25.83 8.90
N GLU A 199 -18.35 26.80 9.53
CA GLU A 199 -16.92 27.04 9.41
C GLU A 199 -16.11 25.79 9.85
N GLY A 200 -15.08 25.45 9.09
CA GLY A 200 -14.22 24.28 9.35
C GLY A 200 -14.70 22.98 8.70
N PHE A 201 -15.79 22.99 7.94
CA PHE A 201 -16.29 21.83 7.20
C PHE A 201 -16.04 21.91 5.69
N ASP A 202 -15.35 22.92 5.19
CA ASP A 202 -15.15 23.17 3.75
C ASP A 202 -14.56 21.96 3.01
N GLU A 203 -13.61 21.26 3.62
CA GLU A 203 -13.00 20.06 3.03
C GLU A 203 -14.00 18.90 2.92
N LEU A 204 -14.78 18.65 3.98
CA LEU A 204 -15.80 17.60 3.98
C LEU A 204 -16.95 17.94 3.03
N VAL A 205 -17.39 19.22 3.00
CA VAL A 205 -18.37 19.68 2.03
C VAL A 205 -17.90 19.42 0.62
N ARG A 206 -16.68 19.84 0.27
CA ARG A 206 -16.09 19.57 -1.04
C ARG A 206 -16.00 18.08 -1.33
N TYR A 207 -15.60 17.25 -0.36
CA TYR A 207 -15.48 15.81 -0.49
C TYR A 207 -16.83 15.17 -0.82
N PHE A 208 -17.87 15.42 -0.02
CA PHE A 208 -19.17 14.79 -0.18
C PHE A 208 -20.02 15.38 -1.32
N THR A 209 -19.72 16.60 -1.80
CA THR A 209 -20.40 17.21 -2.95
C THR A 209 -19.72 16.97 -4.28
N ALA A 210 -18.51 16.41 -4.28
CA ALA A 210 -17.81 16.05 -5.51
C ALA A 210 -18.51 14.88 -6.23
N GLU A 211 -18.45 14.89 -7.58
CA GLU A 211 -18.87 13.74 -8.37
C GLU A 211 -17.87 12.59 -8.16
N GLY A 212 -18.37 11.44 -7.70
CA GLY A 212 -17.53 10.26 -7.49
C GLY A 212 -18.32 9.06 -6.97
N ASP A 213 -17.70 7.88 -7.02
CA ASP A 213 -18.22 6.67 -6.41
C ASP A 213 -17.74 6.59 -4.95
N TYR A 214 -18.66 6.44 -3.99
CA TYR A 214 -18.36 6.29 -2.58
C TYR A 214 -18.51 4.84 -2.13
N TRP A 215 -17.67 4.41 -1.19
CA TRP A 215 -17.77 3.09 -0.54
C TRP A 215 -17.22 3.11 0.88
N LEU A 216 -17.54 2.07 1.66
CA LEU A 216 -16.99 1.86 3.00
C LEU A 216 -15.89 0.82 2.96
N GLU A 217 -14.84 1.07 3.71
CA GLU A 217 -13.74 0.11 3.92
C GLU A 217 -13.25 0.14 5.38
N VAL A 218 -12.53 -0.91 5.78
CA VAL A 218 -11.89 -0.97 7.10
C VAL A 218 -10.39 -0.82 6.94
N THR A 219 -9.79 0.07 7.74
CA THR A 219 -8.34 0.20 7.75
C THR A 219 -7.67 -1.11 8.18
N GLU A 220 -6.56 -1.47 7.54
CA GLU A 220 -5.75 -2.63 7.92
C GLU A 220 -4.79 -2.34 9.10
N THR A 221 -4.90 -1.19 9.74
CA THR A 221 -4.07 -0.80 10.89
C THR A 221 -4.50 -1.51 12.17
N SER A 222 -3.68 -1.41 13.23
CA SER A 222 -3.95 -2.00 14.55
C SER A 222 -5.27 -1.54 15.20
N GLN A 223 -5.74 -0.35 14.84
CA GLN A 223 -7.08 0.15 15.14
C GLN A 223 -7.92 0.03 13.86
N LYS A 224 -8.83 -0.94 13.86
CA LYS A 224 -9.78 -1.11 12.76
C LYS A 224 -10.78 0.05 12.76
N LYS A 225 -10.59 1.00 11.87
CA LYS A 225 -11.48 2.14 11.67
C LYS A 225 -12.31 1.93 10.42
N ILE A 226 -13.55 2.36 10.45
CA ILE A 226 -14.42 2.36 9.27
C ILE A 226 -14.22 3.70 8.55
N GLN A 227 -13.91 3.63 7.28
CA GLN A 227 -13.63 4.78 6.43
C GLN A 227 -14.64 4.88 5.30
N ILE A 228 -14.99 6.10 4.94
CA ILE A 228 -15.68 6.44 3.69
C ILE A 228 -14.61 6.83 2.70
N SER A 229 -14.56 6.10 1.59
CA SER A 229 -13.63 6.36 0.50
C SER A 229 -14.37 6.78 -0.75
N SER A 230 -13.77 7.66 -1.54
CA SER A 230 -14.29 8.05 -2.85
C SER A 230 -13.18 8.08 -3.90
N THR A 231 -13.55 8.02 -5.17
CA THR A 231 -12.62 8.23 -6.28
C THR A 231 -12.72 9.66 -6.78
N LYS A 232 -11.56 10.31 -6.94
CA LYS A 232 -11.47 11.57 -7.67
C LYS A 232 -11.67 11.33 -9.18
N SER A 233 -12.06 12.35 -9.94
CA SER A 233 -12.12 12.30 -11.39
C SER A 233 -10.74 12.59 -12.01
N GLY A 234 -10.36 11.83 -13.05
CA GLY A 234 -9.17 12.07 -13.84
C GLY A 234 -7.91 11.36 -13.33
N ARG A 235 -7.38 10.45 -14.15
CA ARG A 235 -6.11 9.78 -13.88
C ARG A 235 -4.95 10.73 -14.03
N THR A 236 -4.13 10.86 -12.98
CA THR A 236 -2.94 11.70 -12.98
C THR A 236 -1.73 10.90 -13.47
N LEU A 237 -0.97 11.44 -14.42
CA LEU A 237 0.31 10.93 -14.87
C LEU A 237 1.44 11.70 -14.21
N LEU A 238 2.59 11.06 -14.01
CA LEU A 238 3.76 11.75 -13.46
C LEU A 238 4.16 12.96 -14.34
N SER A 239 4.09 12.81 -15.66
CA SER A 239 4.39 13.88 -16.62
C SER A 239 3.49 15.11 -16.48
N SER A 240 2.25 14.94 -15.99
CA SER A 240 1.33 16.06 -15.78
C SER A 240 1.53 16.79 -14.45
N LEU A 241 2.23 16.18 -13.51
CA LEU A 241 2.55 16.79 -12.21
C LEU A 241 3.87 17.53 -12.20
N LEU A 242 4.77 17.23 -13.14
CA LEU A 242 6.12 17.80 -13.13
C LEU A 242 6.22 19.03 -14.04
N PRO A 243 6.89 20.11 -13.58
CA PRO A 243 7.16 21.26 -14.42
C PRO A 243 8.15 20.90 -15.55
N GLU A 244 8.08 21.57 -16.68
CA GLU A 244 8.97 21.35 -17.85
C GLU A 244 10.46 21.53 -17.51
N SER A 245 10.79 22.37 -16.52
CA SER A 245 12.16 22.61 -16.06
C SER A 245 12.76 21.44 -15.28
N CYS A 246 11.95 20.47 -14.82
CA CYS A 246 12.40 19.34 -14.02
C CYS A 246 12.99 18.24 -14.91
N GLN A 247 14.24 17.86 -14.66
CA GLN A 247 14.85 16.69 -15.29
C GLN A 247 14.58 15.45 -14.47
N VAL A 248 14.13 14.35 -15.11
CA VAL A 248 13.77 13.12 -14.44
C VAL A 248 14.71 11.98 -14.83
N LEU A 249 15.26 11.30 -13.83
CA LEU A 249 16.00 10.04 -13.97
C LEU A 249 15.27 8.94 -13.17
N GLY A 250 14.59 8.04 -13.86
CA GLY A 250 13.97 6.86 -13.25
C GLY A 250 14.95 5.68 -13.21
N VAL A 251 15.08 5.04 -12.05
CA VAL A 251 15.88 3.84 -11.86
C VAL A 251 14.96 2.70 -11.47
N SER A 252 15.07 1.55 -12.13
CA SER A 252 14.30 0.34 -11.82
C SER A 252 14.98 -0.88 -12.41
N ALA A 253 14.79 -2.03 -11.77
CA ALA A 253 15.12 -3.33 -12.37
C ALA A 253 14.13 -3.75 -13.48
N THR A 254 12.95 -3.11 -13.56
CA THR A 254 11.85 -3.49 -14.45
C THR A 254 11.36 -2.30 -15.29
N LEU A 255 12.21 -1.78 -16.18
CA LEU A 255 11.84 -0.67 -17.07
C LEU A 255 11.07 -1.14 -18.31
N GLU A 256 11.47 -2.26 -18.90
CA GLU A 256 10.81 -2.90 -20.04
C GLU A 256 9.78 -3.91 -19.52
N ILE A 257 8.50 -3.67 -19.80
CA ILE A 257 7.42 -4.52 -19.29
C ILE A 257 6.95 -5.50 -20.36
N SER A 258 6.72 -5.00 -21.57
CA SER A 258 6.28 -5.77 -22.73
C SER A 258 6.70 -5.06 -24.01
N GLN A 259 6.60 -5.76 -25.16
CA GLN A 259 6.84 -5.15 -26.47
C GLN A 259 5.90 -3.98 -26.81
N ARG A 260 4.77 -3.85 -26.09
CA ARG A 260 3.74 -2.85 -26.36
C ARG A 260 3.76 -1.67 -25.41
N VAL A 261 4.11 -1.88 -24.15
CA VAL A 261 4.02 -0.88 -23.08
C VAL A 261 5.28 -0.93 -22.25
N SER A 262 5.94 0.20 -22.11
CA SER A 262 7.05 0.42 -21.18
C SER A 262 6.56 1.08 -19.88
N LEU A 263 7.42 1.11 -18.87
CA LEU A 263 7.13 1.84 -17.64
C LEU A 263 7.03 3.35 -17.89
N ALA A 264 7.82 3.87 -18.83
CA ALA A 264 7.79 5.28 -19.21
C ALA A 264 6.46 5.68 -19.85
N ASP A 265 5.85 4.80 -20.67
CA ASP A 265 4.50 5.04 -21.22
C ASP A 265 3.45 5.17 -20.12
N LEU A 266 3.53 4.32 -19.09
CA LEU A 266 2.60 4.37 -17.94
C LEU A 266 2.75 5.65 -17.11
N LEU A 267 3.94 6.24 -17.09
CA LEU A 267 4.25 7.49 -16.39
C LEU A 267 4.00 8.75 -17.23
N GLY A 268 3.67 8.60 -18.52
CA GLY A 268 3.42 9.70 -19.46
C GLY A 268 4.67 10.23 -20.18
N TYR A 269 5.73 9.43 -20.30
CA TYR A 269 6.99 9.77 -20.97
C TYR A 269 7.30 8.80 -22.14
N PRO A 270 6.50 8.76 -23.21
CA PRO A 270 6.69 7.80 -24.30
C PRO A 270 8.03 7.97 -25.04
N GLU A 271 8.60 9.17 -25.01
CA GLU A 271 9.90 9.49 -25.65
C GLU A 271 11.12 9.31 -24.72
N ALA A 272 10.94 8.67 -23.56
CA ALA A 272 12.03 8.48 -22.61
C ALA A 272 13.14 7.60 -23.19
N LYS A 273 14.39 7.96 -22.90
CA LYS A 273 15.56 7.16 -23.29
C LYS A 273 15.85 6.10 -22.23
N PHE A 274 16.04 4.87 -22.67
CA PHE A 274 16.38 3.75 -21.81
C PHE A 274 17.88 3.45 -21.86
N VAL A 275 18.46 3.21 -20.69
CA VAL A 275 19.84 2.71 -20.55
C VAL A 275 19.78 1.43 -19.74
N LYS A 276 20.16 0.31 -20.35
CA LYS A 276 20.23 -0.99 -19.68
C LYS A 276 21.65 -1.21 -19.17
N ILE A 277 21.76 -1.49 -17.87
CA ILE A 277 23.02 -1.87 -17.22
C ILE A 277 22.95 -3.37 -16.95
N GLU A 278 23.87 -4.11 -17.56
CA GLU A 278 23.93 -5.56 -17.36
C GLU A 278 24.46 -5.89 -15.96
N SER A 279 23.80 -6.83 -15.27
CA SER A 279 24.27 -7.37 -14.00
C SER A 279 25.53 -8.23 -14.23
N ARG A 280 26.54 -8.08 -13.37
CA ARG A 280 27.81 -8.83 -13.47
C ARG A 280 27.78 -10.21 -12.79
N GLY A 281 26.70 -10.60 -12.11
CA GLY A 281 26.60 -11.84 -11.36
C GLY A 281 25.92 -12.96 -12.15
N LYS A 282 26.35 -14.20 -11.98
CA LYS A 282 25.60 -15.40 -12.40
C LYS A 282 24.50 -15.63 -11.36
N GLN A 283 23.29 -15.17 -11.67
CA GLN A 283 22.10 -15.45 -10.87
C GLN A 283 21.35 -16.60 -11.53
N GLU A 284 21.05 -17.66 -10.77
CA GLU A 284 20.25 -18.76 -11.26
C GLU A 284 18.83 -18.65 -10.75
N GLN A 285 17.95 -18.26 -11.64
CA GLN A 285 16.52 -18.10 -11.36
C GLN A 285 15.71 -18.97 -12.31
N GLU A 286 14.88 -19.83 -11.75
CA GLU A 286 13.96 -20.66 -12.51
C GLU A 286 12.50 -20.34 -12.14
N VAL A 287 11.67 -20.17 -13.15
CA VAL A 287 10.22 -20.00 -13.01
C VAL A 287 9.54 -21.22 -13.58
N VAL A 288 8.80 -21.92 -12.75
CA VAL A 288 8.08 -23.14 -13.10
C VAL A 288 6.57 -22.87 -13.07
N MET A 289 5.94 -23.02 -14.21
CA MET A 289 4.49 -22.89 -14.37
C MET A 289 3.83 -24.26 -14.31
N VAL A 290 2.89 -24.45 -13.38
CA VAL A 290 2.16 -25.71 -13.22
C VAL A 290 0.91 -25.70 -14.10
N LYS A 291 0.91 -26.52 -15.18
CA LYS A 291 -0.10 -26.48 -16.26
C LYS A 291 -1.46 -27.12 -15.91
N ASP A 292 -1.49 -28.01 -14.94
CA ASP A 292 -2.65 -28.83 -14.54
C ASP A 292 -3.13 -28.56 -13.11
N PHE A 293 -2.68 -27.47 -12.49
CA PHE A 293 -3.24 -27.00 -11.22
C PHE A 293 -4.71 -26.57 -11.40
N PRO A 294 -5.58 -26.64 -10.39
CA PRO A 294 -6.97 -26.20 -10.52
C PRO A 294 -7.09 -24.76 -11.06
N LEU A 295 -8.10 -24.49 -11.89
CA LEU A 295 -8.30 -23.15 -12.44
C LEU A 295 -8.93 -22.24 -11.41
N VAL A 296 -8.19 -21.24 -10.94
CA VAL A 296 -8.58 -20.34 -9.84
C VAL A 296 -9.91 -19.60 -10.07
N THR A 297 -10.35 -19.43 -11.32
CA THR A 297 -11.63 -18.78 -11.67
C THR A 297 -12.83 -19.71 -11.72
N GLU A 298 -12.61 -21.03 -11.69
CA GLU A 298 -13.65 -22.05 -11.81
C GLU A 298 -13.73 -22.93 -10.55
N THR A 299 -12.77 -22.79 -9.65
CA THR A 299 -12.67 -23.58 -8.43
C THR A 299 -13.06 -22.72 -7.22
N SER A 300 -13.80 -23.28 -6.27
CA SER A 300 -14.13 -22.56 -5.03
C SER A 300 -12.86 -22.23 -4.24
N LEU A 301 -12.91 -21.14 -3.46
CA LEU A 301 -11.81 -20.69 -2.61
C LEU A 301 -11.26 -21.83 -1.72
N GLU A 302 -12.17 -22.57 -1.08
CA GLU A 302 -11.79 -23.64 -0.14
C GLU A 302 -11.07 -24.80 -0.84
N VAL A 303 -11.57 -25.24 -2.01
CA VAL A 303 -10.96 -26.34 -2.79
C VAL A 303 -9.60 -25.89 -3.30
N TYR A 304 -9.49 -24.67 -3.86
CA TYR A 304 -8.22 -24.15 -4.34
C TYR A 304 -7.20 -23.99 -3.20
N ALA A 305 -7.62 -23.46 -2.05
CA ALA A 305 -6.78 -23.33 -0.86
C ALA A 305 -6.26 -24.67 -0.35
N ARG A 306 -7.09 -25.73 -0.41
CA ARG A 306 -6.70 -27.10 -0.03
C ARG A 306 -5.59 -27.64 -0.93
N GLU A 307 -5.69 -27.45 -2.24
CA GLU A 307 -4.65 -27.87 -3.18
C GLU A 307 -3.34 -27.11 -2.99
N VAL A 308 -3.41 -25.78 -2.71
CA VAL A 308 -2.23 -25.00 -2.35
C VAL A 308 -1.61 -25.50 -1.06
N ALA A 309 -2.41 -25.74 -0.02
CA ALA A 309 -1.91 -26.26 1.28
C ALA A 309 -1.27 -27.65 1.13
N ALA A 310 -1.87 -28.54 0.34
CA ALA A 310 -1.31 -29.87 0.06
C ALA A 310 0.07 -29.75 -0.63
N LEU A 311 0.19 -28.90 -1.64
CA LEU A 311 1.48 -28.61 -2.27
C LEU A 311 2.53 -28.10 -1.28
N LEU A 312 2.17 -27.16 -0.41
CA LEU A 312 3.10 -26.59 0.56
C LEU A 312 3.60 -27.62 1.58
N VAL A 313 2.74 -28.58 1.99
CA VAL A 313 3.14 -29.69 2.86
C VAL A 313 4.16 -30.61 2.16
N GLU A 314 3.96 -30.90 0.87
CA GLU A 314 4.88 -31.74 0.10
C GLU A 314 6.24 -31.04 -0.08
N ILE A 315 6.26 -29.80 -0.57
CA ILE A 315 7.52 -29.09 -0.85
C ILE A 315 8.29 -28.69 0.42
N GLN A 316 7.66 -28.70 1.59
CA GLN A 316 8.36 -28.50 2.86
C GLN A 316 9.41 -29.57 3.12
N ALA A 317 9.25 -30.78 2.57
CA ALA A 317 10.18 -31.90 2.72
C ALA A 317 11.61 -31.55 2.21
N PHE A 318 11.73 -30.59 1.29
CA PHE A 318 13.04 -30.11 0.80
C PHE A 318 13.79 -29.23 1.80
N GLN A 319 13.19 -28.90 2.95
CA GLN A 319 13.80 -28.11 4.02
C GLN A 319 14.37 -26.74 3.60
N GLN A 320 13.83 -26.18 2.51
CA GLN A 320 14.18 -24.84 2.03
C GLN A 320 13.18 -23.78 2.52
N PRO A 321 13.59 -22.52 2.68
CA PRO A 321 12.65 -21.43 2.97
C PRO A 321 11.63 -21.29 1.84
N ILE A 322 10.35 -21.22 2.21
CA ILE A 322 9.22 -21.09 1.28
C ILE A 322 8.48 -19.79 1.55
N LEU A 323 8.46 -18.91 0.55
CA LEU A 323 7.65 -17.68 0.57
C LEU A 323 6.45 -17.85 -0.35
N VAL A 324 5.24 -17.72 0.20
CA VAL A 324 4.01 -17.78 -0.59
C VAL A 324 3.42 -16.39 -0.72
N LEU A 325 3.25 -15.91 -1.95
CA LEU A 325 2.78 -14.57 -2.28
C LEU A 325 1.32 -14.59 -2.72
N PHE A 326 0.44 -14.17 -1.83
CA PHE A 326 -0.99 -14.08 -2.08
C PHE A 326 -1.40 -12.70 -2.62
N THR A 327 -2.41 -12.69 -3.48
CA THR A 327 -3.04 -11.46 -3.99
C THR A 327 -4.26 -11.03 -3.19
N ALA A 328 -4.79 -11.92 -2.33
CA ALA A 328 -5.97 -11.67 -1.53
C ALA A 328 -5.81 -12.26 -0.12
N LYS A 329 -6.25 -11.50 0.88
CA LYS A 329 -6.22 -11.88 2.30
C LYS A 329 -7.02 -13.15 2.58
N ASP A 330 -8.20 -13.28 1.96
CA ASP A 330 -9.08 -14.43 2.19
C ASP A 330 -8.43 -15.75 1.74
N MET A 331 -7.72 -15.74 0.61
CA MET A 331 -6.97 -16.91 0.13
C MET A 331 -5.83 -17.26 1.10
N LEU A 332 -5.08 -16.26 1.57
CA LEU A 332 -4.00 -16.46 2.55
C LEU A 332 -4.54 -17.11 3.83
N LEU A 333 -5.64 -16.58 4.38
CA LEU A 333 -6.25 -17.10 5.59
C LEU A 333 -6.79 -18.51 5.38
N ALA A 334 -7.47 -18.76 4.26
CA ALA A 334 -8.00 -20.10 3.93
C ALA A 334 -6.87 -21.15 3.82
N VAL A 335 -5.76 -20.82 3.14
CA VAL A 335 -4.58 -21.71 3.08
C VAL A 335 -3.97 -21.91 4.46
N SER A 336 -3.81 -20.83 5.24
CA SER A 336 -3.25 -20.92 6.60
C SER A 336 -4.10 -21.78 7.54
N ASP A 337 -5.44 -21.77 7.40
CA ASP A 337 -6.34 -22.62 8.21
C ASP A 337 -6.27 -24.10 7.85
N LEU A 338 -5.98 -24.41 6.60
CA LEU A 338 -5.87 -25.78 6.08
C LEU A 338 -4.45 -26.36 6.20
N LEU A 339 -3.43 -25.51 6.43
CA LEU A 339 -2.04 -25.95 6.47
C LEU A 339 -1.75 -26.68 7.79
N THR A 340 -1.37 -27.96 7.70
CA THR A 340 -1.13 -28.84 8.87
C THR A 340 0.27 -28.71 9.46
N VAL A 341 1.15 -27.95 8.82
CA VAL A 341 2.53 -27.72 9.25
C VAL A 341 2.72 -26.33 9.85
N ASN A 342 3.75 -26.18 10.69
CA ASN A 342 4.06 -24.91 11.30
C ASN A 342 4.48 -23.86 10.25
N HIS A 343 3.90 -22.68 10.33
CA HIS A 343 4.14 -21.59 9.37
C HIS A 343 3.96 -20.23 10.01
N LEU A 344 4.48 -19.20 9.35
CA LEU A 344 4.21 -17.80 9.63
C LEU A 344 3.16 -17.29 8.64
N ALA A 345 2.16 -16.56 9.11
CA ALA A 345 1.11 -16.00 8.27
C ALA A 345 0.84 -14.55 8.64
N GLN A 346 0.85 -13.67 7.66
CA GLN A 346 0.38 -12.31 7.79
C GLN A 346 -1.08 -12.30 8.25
N TYR A 347 -1.46 -11.33 9.04
CA TYR A 347 -2.77 -11.20 9.71
C TYR A 347 -3.06 -12.20 10.86
N LYS A 348 -2.18 -13.18 11.11
CA LYS A 348 -2.32 -14.12 12.24
C LYS A 348 -1.18 -14.05 13.24
N ASN A 349 0.06 -13.98 12.78
CA ASN A 349 1.23 -14.19 13.63
C ASN A 349 2.05 -12.92 13.89
N GLY A 350 1.62 -11.75 13.42
CA GLY A 350 2.30 -10.46 13.63
C GLY A 350 2.28 -9.55 12.42
N ASP A 351 2.92 -8.39 12.55
CA ASP A 351 3.13 -7.45 11.46
C ASP A 351 4.23 -7.91 10.49
N VAL A 352 4.34 -7.23 9.34
CA VAL A 352 5.28 -7.59 8.26
C VAL A 352 6.73 -7.60 8.76
N HIS A 353 7.14 -6.63 9.58
CA HIS A 353 8.51 -6.52 10.07
C HIS A 353 8.86 -7.65 11.03
N GLN A 354 7.96 -7.98 11.95
CA GLN A 354 8.13 -9.08 12.88
C GLN A 354 8.19 -10.42 12.17
N LEU A 355 7.27 -10.66 11.21
CA LEU A 355 7.23 -11.89 10.41
C LEU A 355 8.51 -12.09 9.60
N LYS A 356 8.97 -11.02 8.94
CA LYS A 356 10.25 -11.03 8.22
C LYS A 356 11.40 -11.46 9.13
N LYS A 357 11.55 -10.78 10.29
CA LYS A 357 12.64 -11.08 11.23
C LYS A 357 12.59 -12.51 11.78
N ARG A 358 11.39 -13.04 12.01
CA ARG A 358 11.20 -14.42 12.47
C ARG A 358 11.53 -15.43 11.38
N PHE A 359 11.12 -15.15 10.14
CA PHE A 359 11.43 -15.97 8.99
C PHE A 359 12.95 -15.98 8.69
N GLU A 360 13.60 -14.83 8.71
CA GLU A 360 15.05 -14.70 8.53
C GLU A 360 15.86 -15.44 9.60
N LYS A 361 15.32 -15.59 10.81
CA LYS A 361 15.91 -16.41 11.89
C LYS A 361 15.67 -17.91 11.73
N GLY A 362 14.90 -18.32 10.73
CA GLY A 362 14.56 -19.71 10.51
C GLY A 362 13.59 -20.30 11.55
N GLU A 363 12.76 -19.46 12.21
CA GLU A 363 11.76 -19.95 13.17
C GLU A 363 10.75 -20.90 12.50
N GLN A 364 10.39 -20.61 11.25
CA GLN A 364 9.54 -21.46 10.42
C GLN A 364 10.03 -21.43 8.98
N GLN A 365 9.82 -22.54 8.25
CA GLN A 365 10.21 -22.67 6.85
C GLN A 365 9.24 -21.98 5.90
N ILE A 366 7.95 -21.88 6.26
CA ILE A 366 6.90 -21.33 5.41
C ILE A 366 6.47 -19.97 5.92
N LEU A 367 6.47 -18.98 5.04
CA LEU A 367 5.91 -17.65 5.26
C LEU A 367 4.82 -17.35 4.23
N LEU A 368 3.60 -17.11 4.72
CA LEU A 368 2.45 -16.71 3.92
C LEU A 368 2.32 -15.19 3.97
N GLY A 369 2.54 -14.51 2.85
CA GLY A 369 2.49 -13.05 2.75
C GLY A 369 1.54 -12.57 1.65
N ALA A 370 0.95 -11.39 1.84
CA ALA A 370 0.12 -10.69 0.86
C ALA A 370 0.57 -9.23 0.75
N ALA A 371 -0.02 -8.45 -0.15
CA ALA A 371 0.21 -7.01 -0.34
C ALA A 371 1.66 -6.56 -0.06
N SER A 372 1.98 -6.18 1.16
CA SER A 372 3.29 -5.67 1.57
C SER A 372 4.46 -6.64 1.33
N PHE A 373 4.19 -7.95 1.20
CA PHE A 373 5.20 -8.94 0.86
C PHE A 373 5.50 -8.99 -0.65
N TRP A 374 4.62 -8.46 -1.49
CA TRP A 374 4.93 -8.22 -2.91
C TRP A 374 5.93 -7.09 -3.11
N GLU A 375 5.96 -6.11 -2.17
CA GLU A 375 6.66 -4.84 -2.32
C GLU A 375 7.54 -4.47 -1.13
N GLY A 376 8.57 -4.97 -0.73
CA GLY A 376 9.37 -4.36 0.36
C GLY A 376 10.06 -5.31 1.32
N VAL A 377 9.96 -6.62 1.12
CA VAL A 377 10.64 -7.58 1.98
C VAL A 377 11.91 -8.09 1.30
N ASP A 378 13.03 -8.04 2.00
CA ASP A 378 14.33 -8.50 1.56
C ASP A 378 14.69 -9.81 2.26
N PHE A 379 14.97 -10.85 1.50
CA PHE A 379 15.37 -12.17 2.02
C PHE A 379 16.86 -12.47 1.78
N SER A 380 17.69 -11.44 1.80
CA SER A 380 19.13 -11.55 1.55
C SER A 380 19.89 -12.48 2.51
N SER A 381 19.29 -12.87 3.64
CA SER A 381 19.88 -13.82 4.60
C SER A 381 19.83 -15.28 4.13
N HIS A 382 18.97 -15.61 3.15
CA HIS A 382 18.82 -16.98 2.64
C HIS A 382 19.46 -17.14 1.27
N PRO A 383 20.36 -18.13 1.08
CA PRO A 383 20.99 -18.38 -0.22
C PRO A 383 20.02 -18.99 -1.24
N PHE A 384 18.98 -19.68 -0.76
CA PHE A 384 17.96 -20.32 -1.58
C PHE A 384 16.57 -19.97 -1.06
N VAL A 385 15.65 -19.71 -1.95
CA VAL A 385 14.24 -19.47 -1.61
C VAL A 385 13.34 -20.12 -2.66
N ILE A 386 12.37 -20.89 -2.19
CA ILE A 386 11.25 -21.31 -3.02
C ILE A 386 10.16 -20.26 -2.89
N GLN A 387 9.78 -19.64 -3.99
CA GLN A 387 8.63 -18.76 -4.04
C GLN A 387 7.43 -19.50 -4.62
N VAL A 388 6.25 -19.26 -4.06
CA VAL A 388 5.00 -19.81 -4.59
C VAL A 388 4.04 -18.67 -4.86
N VAL A 389 3.54 -18.58 -6.08
CA VAL A 389 2.56 -17.61 -6.54
C VAL A 389 1.28 -18.36 -6.88
N PRO A 390 0.32 -18.47 -5.94
CA PRO A 390 -0.92 -19.21 -6.17
C PRO A 390 -1.80 -18.57 -7.25
N ARG A 391 -1.77 -17.23 -7.36
CA ARG A 391 -2.60 -16.47 -8.29
C ARG A 391 -1.80 -15.33 -8.89
N LEU A 392 -1.98 -15.10 -10.21
CA LEU A 392 -1.38 -13.95 -10.90
C LEU A 392 -1.82 -12.63 -10.26
N PRO A 393 -0.92 -11.65 -10.07
CA PRO A 393 -1.17 -10.43 -9.30
C PRO A 393 -1.95 -9.36 -10.07
N PHE A 394 -3.04 -9.77 -10.71
CA PHE A 394 -4.00 -8.83 -11.28
C PHE A 394 -4.75 -8.12 -10.16
N GLN A 395 -5.02 -6.84 -10.35
CA GLN A 395 -5.93 -6.10 -9.49
C GLN A 395 -7.35 -6.69 -9.58
N ASN A 396 -8.10 -6.58 -8.49
CA ASN A 396 -9.49 -7.05 -8.49
C ASN A 396 -10.35 -6.10 -9.34
N PRO A 397 -10.95 -6.57 -10.44
CA PRO A 397 -11.75 -5.71 -11.32
C PRO A 397 -13.03 -5.17 -10.66
N GLN A 398 -13.40 -5.69 -9.49
CA GLN A 398 -14.57 -5.22 -8.74
C GLN A 398 -14.23 -4.12 -7.74
N GLU A 399 -12.97 -3.88 -7.46
CA GLU A 399 -12.55 -2.77 -6.61
C GLU A 399 -12.89 -1.43 -7.26
N PRO A 400 -13.45 -0.46 -6.51
CA PRO A 400 -13.89 0.82 -7.06
C PRO A 400 -12.78 1.56 -7.80
N LEU A 401 -11.59 1.65 -7.21
CA LEU A 401 -10.43 2.28 -7.84
C LEU A 401 -10.04 1.61 -9.18
N THR A 402 -10.01 0.27 -9.20
CA THR A 402 -9.72 -0.49 -10.43
C THR A 402 -10.77 -0.24 -11.51
N LYS A 403 -12.05 -0.20 -11.13
CA LYS A 403 -13.16 0.15 -12.06
C LYS A 403 -12.97 1.53 -12.64
N LYS A 404 -12.64 2.52 -11.80
CA LYS A 404 -12.44 3.90 -12.21
C LYS A 404 -11.29 4.02 -13.21
N ILE A 405 -10.12 3.44 -12.89
CA ILE A 405 -8.95 3.43 -13.79
C ILE A 405 -9.30 2.77 -15.13
N ASN A 406 -10.01 1.62 -15.10
CA ASN A 406 -10.41 0.93 -16.33
C ASN A 406 -11.38 1.77 -17.16
N GLN A 407 -12.33 2.47 -16.53
CA GLN A 407 -13.27 3.33 -17.20
C GLN A 407 -12.57 4.50 -17.91
N GLU A 408 -11.65 5.18 -17.22
CA GLU A 408 -10.90 6.31 -17.78
C GLU A 408 -10.01 5.88 -18.95
N LEU A 409 -9.28 4.76 -18.81
CA LEU A 409 -8.45 4.24 -19.90
C LEU A 409 -9.30 3.90 -21.14
N ASN A 410 -10.50 3.32 -20.95
CA ASN A 410 -11.40 3.03 -22.06
C ASN A 410 -11.93 4.32 -22.71
N GLN A 411 -12.19 5.38 -21.94
CA GLN A 411 -12.55 6.71 -22.47
C GLN A 411 -11.41 7.35 -23.27
N GLU A 412 -10.16 7.11 -22.87
CA GLU A 412 -8.98 7.50 -23.65
C GLU A 412 -8.75 6.66 -24.93
N GLY A 413 -9.64 5.68 -25.21
CA GLY A 413 -9.49 4.75 -26.34
C GLY A 413 -8.43 3.67 -26.15
N LYS A 414 -7.92 3.49 -24.93
CA LYS A 414 -6.96 2.45 -24.56
C LYS A 414 -7.68 1.17 -24.13
N ASN A 415 -7.00 0.03 -24.25
CA ASN A 415 -7.50 -1.22 -23.69
C ASN A 415 -6.99 -1.36 -22.24
N ALA A 416 -7.86 -1.11 -21.26
CA ALA A 416 -7.50 -1.13 -19.84
C ALA A 416 -6.77 -2.41 -19.39
N PHE A 417 -7.13 -3.57 -19.96
CA PHE A 417 -6.47 -4.82 -19.62
C PHE A 417 -5.05 -4.90 -20.19
N TYR A 418 -4.88 -4.68 -21.51
CA TYR A 418 -3.59 -4.85 -22.18
C TYR A 418 -2.63 -3.67 -21.97
N ASP A 419 -3.15 -2.46 -21.82
CA ASP A 419 -2.35 -1.24 -21.72
C ASP A 419 -2.05 -0.83 -20.27
N TYR A 420 -2.72 -1.48 -19.28
CA TYR A 420 -2.51 -1.17 -17.85
C TYR A 420 -2.48 -2.39 -16.93
N GLN A 421 -3.56 -3.19 -16.85
CA GLN A 421 -3.67 -4.27 -15.87
C GLN A 421 -2.62 -5.37 -16.06
N LEU A 422 -2.38 -5.78 -17.30
CA LEU A 422 -1.38 -6.79 -17.64
C LEU A 422 0.06 -6.27 -17.41
N PRO A 423 0.45 -5.07 -17.86
CA PRO A 423 1.71 -4.45 -17.48
C PRO A 423 1.96 -4.39 -15.97
N MET A 424 0.97 -3.96 -15.19
CA MET A 424 1.08 -3.89 -13.73
C MET A 424 1.27 -5.27 -13.10
N ALA A 425 0.58 -6.29 -13.60
CA ALA A 425 0.77 -7.66 -13.13
C ALA A 425 2.18 -8.20 -13.47
N ILE A 426 2.71 -7.88 -14.64
CA ILE A 426 4.08 -8.24 -15.04
C ILE A 426 5.11 -7.54 -14.14
N ILE A 427 4.96 -6.24 -13.89
CA ILE A 427 5.84 -5.51 -12.96
C ILE A 427 5.87 -6.18 -11.59
N ARG A 428 4.70 -6.51 -11.02
CA ARG A 428 4.60 -7.17 -9.72
C ARG A 428 5.28 -8.54 -9.72
N LEU A 429 5.12 -9.34 -10.78
CA LEU A 429 5.80 -10.63 -10.92
C LEU A 429 7.33 -10.45 -11.00
N LYS A 430 7.83 -9.55 -11.84
CA LYS A 430 9.27 -9.26 -11.94
C LYS A 430 9.84 -8.76 -10.60
N GLN A 431 9.11 -7.92 -9.88
CA GLN A 431 9.50 -7.49 -8.53
C GLN A 431 9.58 -8.65 -7.53
N ALA A 432 8.63 -9.58 -7.58
CA ALA A 432 8.67 -10.78 -6.73
C ALA A 432 9.89 -11.64 -7.06
N LEU A 433 10.21 -11.82 -8.34
CA LEU A 433 11.41 -12.55 -8.78
C LEU A 433 12.70 -11.85 -8.29
N GLY A 434 12.84 -10.56 -8.49
CA GLY A 434 14.03 -9.80 -8.10
C GLY A 434 14.35 -9.79 -6.61
N ARG A 435 13.39 -10.15 -5.74
CA ARG A 435 13.59 -10.16 -4.27
C ARG A 435 14.42 -11.30 -3.75
N SER A 436 14.36 -12.44 -4.42
CA SER A 436 15.13 -13.61 -4.06
C SER A 436 16.57 -13.59 -4.61
N MET A 437 16.95 -12.50 -5.31
CA MET A 437 18.17 -12.41 -6.11
C MET A 437 19.01 -11.15 -5.82
N ARG A 438 19.23 -10.83 -4.54
CA ARG A 438 20.00 -9.62 -4.16
C ARG A 438 21.50 -9.82 -3.98
N ARG A 439 21.95 -11.07 -3.80
CA ARG A 439 23.36 -11.39 -3.65
C ARG A 439 23.89 -12.12 -4.88
N GLU A 440 25.13 -11.90 -5.19
CA GLU A 440 25.85 -12.78 -6.12
C GLU A 440 25.74 -14.22 -5.60
N TYR A 441 25.42 -15.18 -6.48
CA TYR A 441 25.24 -16.59 -6.16
C TYR A 441 23.94 -16.99 -5.41
N GLN A 442 22.95 -16.12 -5.26
CA GLN A 442 21.64 -16.57 -4.81
C GLN A 442 20.93 -17.37 -5.91
N ARG A 443 20.20 -18.41 -5.48
CA ARG A 443 19.36 -19.24 -6.36
C ARG A 443 17.90 -19.14 -5.93
N SER A 444 16.97 -19.03 -6.85
CA SER A 444 15.56 -19.03 -6.54
C SER A 444 14.73 -19.81 -7.54
N LEU A 445 13.78 -20.56 -7.00
CA LEU A 445 12.78 -21.29 -7.77
C LEU A 445 11.40 -20.66 -7.48
N THR A 446 10.72 -20.22 -8.52
CA THR A 446 9.37 -19.66 -8.40
C THR A 446 8.34 -20.58 -9.04
N LEU A 447 7.40 -21.09 -8.23
CA LEU A 447 6.29 -21.90 -8.69
C LEU A 447 5.07 -21.00 -8.94
N ILE A 448 4.59 -20.92 -10.17
CA ILE A 448 3.35 -20.22 -10.54
C ILE A 448 2.25 -21.26 -10.72
N LEU A 449 1.25 -21.25 -9.81
CA LEU A 449 0.16 -22.22 -9.79
C LEU A 449 -1.04 -21.78 -10.63
N ASP A 450 -1.10 -20.51 -10.99
CA ASP A 450 -2.23 -19.95 -11.77
C ASP A 450 -2.16 -20.43 -13.23
N ARG A 451 -2.95 -21.43 -13.53
CA ARG A 451 -3.06 -22.05 -14.85
C ARG A 451 -3.40 -21.07 -15.99
N ARG A 452 -3.93 -19.88 -15.67
CA ARG A 452 -4.23 -18.85 -16.67
C ARG A 452 -2.96 -18.40 -17.44
N ILE A 453 -1.78 -18.49 -16.82
CA ILE A 453 -0.51 -18.16 -17.49
C ILE A 453 -0.23 -19.07 -18.69
N VAL A 454 -0.65 -20.32 -18.64
CA VAL A 454 -0.48 -21.28 -19.73
C VAL A 454 -1.69 -21.27 -20.69
N GLY A 455 -2.91 -21.10 -20.15
CA GLY A 455 -4.14 -21.28 -20.90
C GLY A 455 -4.67 -20.04 -21.64
N LYS A 456 -4.23 -18.83 -21.27
CA LYS A 456 -4.75 -17.58 -21.84
C LYS A 456 -3.74 -16.93 -22.82
N ARG A 457 -4.24 -16.19 -23.80
CA ARG A 457 -3.38 -15.52 -24.81
C ARG A 457 -2.39 -14.54 -24.19
N TYR A 458 -2.78 -13.83 -23.15
CA TYR A 458 -1.93 -12.88 -22.45
C TYR A 458 -0.80 -13.58 -21.67
N GLY A 459 -0.95 -14.84 -21.32
CA GLY A 459 0.09 -15.62 -20.66
C GLY A 459 1.40 -15.69 -21.45
N LYS A 460 1.31 -15.69 -22.78
CA LYS A 460 2.52 -15.64 -23.64
C LYS A 460 3.34 -14.36 -23.42
N GLN A 461 2.67 -13.22 -23.16
CA GLN A 461 3.35 -11.94 -22.89
C GLN A 461 4.02 -11.99 -21.52
N ILE A 462 3.34 -12.55 -20.50
CA ILE A 462 3.93 -12.75 -19.17
C ILE A 462 5.17 -13.63 -19.28
N VAL A 463 5.05 -14.78 -19.93
CA VAL A 463 6.17 -15.74 -20.10
C VAL A 463 7.35 -15.10 -20.84
N ALA A 464 7.09 -14.38 -21.94
CA ALA A 464 8.15 -13.70 -22.69
C ALA A 464 8.88 -12.66 -21.81
N SER A 465 8.15 -11.91 -21.01
CA SER A 465 8.72 -10.89 -20.11
C SER A 465 9.53 -11.53 -18.95
N LEU A 466 9.07 -12.65 -18.39
CA LEU A 466 9.80 -13.37 -17.33
C LEU A 466 11.06 -14.08 -17.89
N ALA A 467 11.01 -14.55 -19.14
CA ALA A 467 12.13 -15.23 -19.80
C ALA A 467 13.34 -14.30 -20.08
N GLU A 468 13.17 -12.98 -19.94
CA GLU A 468 14.28 -12.02 -20.01
C GLU A 468 15.19 -12.09 -18.77
N GLU A 469 14.65 -12.55 -17.64
CA GLU A 469 15.34 -12.52 -16.34
C GLU A 469 15.56 -13.93 -15.75
N ALA A 470 14.76 -14.93 -16.16
CA ALA A 470 14.77 -16.27 -15.58
C ALA A 470 14.59 -17.38 -16.62
N THR A 471 15.03 -18.59 -16.29
CA THR A 471 14.68 -19.77 -17.07
C THR A 471 13.22 -20.16 -16.78
N VAL A 472 12.36 -20.15 -17.81
CA VAL A 472 10.93 -20.46 -17.66
C VAL A 472 10.62 -21.85 -18.17
N LYS A 473 9.98 -22.68 -17.33
CA LYS A 473 9.58 -24.06 -17.65
C LYS A 473 8.08 -24.26 -17.38
N THR A 474 7.47 -25.19 -18.12
CA THR A 474 6.08 -25.62 -17.89
C THR A 474 6.08 -27.10 -17.57
N ILE A 475 5.51 -27.49 -16.44
CA ILE A 475 5.46 -28.86 -15.95
C ILE A 475 4.06 -29.24 -15.47
N SER A 476 3.85 -30.53 -15.21
CA SER A 476 2.67 -31.04 -14.52
C SER A 476 2.85 -30.93 -13.01
N ARG A 477 1.75 -30.94 -12.27
CA ARG A 477 1.74 -30.93 -10.79
C ARG A 477 2.59 -32.10 -10.20
N SER A 478 2.52 -33.27 -10.82
CA SER A 478 3.27 -34.45 -10.41
C SER A 478 4.78 -34.36 -10.62
N GLU A 479 5.25 -33.41 -11.42
CA GLU A 479 6.68 -33.20 -11.72
C GLU A 479 7.32 -32.14 -10.84
N VAL A 480 6.54 -31.50 -9.90
CA VAL A 480 7.03 -30.39 -9.08
C VAL A 480 8.16 -30.82 -8.17
N ASP A 481 8.06 -31.97 -7.52
CA ASP A 481 9.10 -32.50 -6.61
C ASP A 481 10.40 -32.77 -7.36
N GLU A 482 10.30 -33.39 -8.53
CA GLU A 482 11.46 -33.64 -9.40
C GLU A 482 12.12 -32.34 -9.89
N ALA A 483 11.30 -31.33 -10.22
CA ALA A 483 11.80 -30.02 -10.63
C ALA A 483 12.55 -29.30 -9.50
N ILE A 484 12.04 -29.37 -8.27
CA ILE A 484 12.69 -28.82 -7.08
C ILE A 484 13.99 -29.56 -6.79
N ASP A 485 13.96 -30.90 -6.76
CA ASP A 485 15.13 -31.75 -6.48
C ASP A 485 16.23 -31.47 -7.49
N ARG A 486 15.91 -31.46 -8.78
CA ARG A 486 16.86 -31.11 -9.85
C ARG A 486 17.46 -29.74 -9.64
N PHE A 487 16.65 -28.72 -9.37
CA PHE A 487 17.11 -27.34 -9.20
C PHE A 487 18.10 -27.18 -8.05
N PHE A 488 17.96 -27.95 -6.96
CA PHE A 488 18.88 -27.89 -5.83
C PHE A 488 20.08 -28.79 -5.97
N ASN A 489 20.00 -29.91 -6.70
CA ASN A 489 21.03 -30.92 -6.79
C ASN A 489 21.89 -30.86 -8.08
N GLU A 490 21.47 -30.12 -9.12
CA GLU A 490 22.31 -29.80 -10.28
C GLU A 490 23.36 -28.74 -9.89
N LEU A 491 24.44 -29.17 -9.22
CA LEU A 491 25.66 -28.40 -8.92
C LEU A 491 26.83 -28.97 -9.72
#